data_4a3e8a179b1c26a27a03070c8f453a78
#
_entry.id   4a3e8a179b1c26a27a03070c8f453a78
#
_cell.length_a   1.000
_cell.length_b   1.000
_cell.length_c   1.000
_cell.angle_alpha   90.00
_cell.angle_beta   90.00
_cell.angle_gamma   90.00
#
_symmetry.space_group_name_H-M   'P 1'
#
loop_
_entity.id
_entity.type
_entity.pdbx_description
1 polymer ?
#
loop_
_entity_poly.entity_id
_entity_poly.type
_entity_poly.pdbx_seq_one_letter_code
_entity_poly.pdbx_strand_id
1 'polypeptide(L)'
;GGARPTRRPARSLSRRSRGPGPVRGWFYLAGLLLLAGLSYGALRWVENAMRAAAPAESQAPVLTVERFRAVRMNLAGLREYVLEAPRLNQLPGQRGTQIERPVLDWYQPDGETREWRLRADQGWIAADQKTMRLEGAVVMTRAADSGKAPVEVTTRDVLIRPADRYAETVAPARAVTPGGELRAVGVRAYLDRERLELLSEVRGYYAPPNR
;
A
#
# COMPACT_ATOMS: atom_id res chain seq x y z
N GLY A 1 87.99 -25.98 -83.92
CA GLY A 1 86.56 -26.06 -83.99
C GLY A 1 85.97 -26.54 -82.72
N GLY A 2 85.19 -25.80 -81.99
CA GLY A 2 84.59 -26.19 -80.80
C GLY A 2 83.09 -25.89 -80.82
N ALA A 3 82.31 -26.90 -80.79
CA ALA A 3 80.85 -26.83 -80.71
C ALA A 3 80.40 -26.67 -79.25
N ARG A 4 79.54 -25.67 -78.96
CA ARG A 4 78.84 -25.53 -77.70
C ARG A 4 77.45 -26.12 -77.82
N PRO A 5 77.01 -26.90 -76.87
CA PRO A 5 75.56 -27.26 -76.77
C PRO A 5 74.80 -26.23 -75.95
N THR A 6 73.63 -25.84 -76.46
CA THR A 6 72.64 -24.96 -75.87
C THR A 6 71.89 -25.64 -74.73
N ARG A 7 71.90 -25.01 -73.58
CA ARG A 7 71.04 -25.40 -72.45
C ARG A 7 69.61 -24.78 -72.57
N ARG A 8 68.62 -25.64 -72.57
CA ARG A 8 67.18 -25.23 -72.41
C ARG A 8 66.90 -24.84 -70.97
N PRO A 9 66.16 -23.76 -70.74
CA PRO A 9 65.68 -23.44 -69.38
C PRO A 9 64.47 -24.31 -68.98
N ALA A 10 64.53 -24.79 -67.74
CA ALA A 10 63.48 -25.54 -67.13
C ALA A 10 62.27 -24.60 -66.80
N ARG A 11 61.04 -24.96 -67.21
CA ARG A 11 59.82 -24.35 -66.84
C ARG A 11 59.53 -24.67 -65.35
N SER A 12 59.53 -23.67 -64.47
CA SER A 12 59.05 -23.77 -63.13
C SER A 12 57.51 -23.77 -63.15
N LEU A 13 56.91 -24.88 -62.78
CA LEU A 13 55.52 -25.00 -62.53
C LEU A 13 55.16 -24.30 -61.17
N SER A 14 54.70 -23.09 -61.26
CA SER A 14 54.09 -22.41 -60.07
C SER A 14 52.85 -23.16 -59.65
N ARG A 15 52.96 -23.83 -58.52
CA ARG A 15 51.85 -24.44 -57.79
C ARG A 15 51.02 -23.35 -57.21
N ARG A 16 49.90 -22.99 -57.89
CA ARG A 16 48.84 -22.12 -57.27
C ARG A 16 48.23 -22.88 -56.12
N SER A 17 48.55 -22.48 -54.90
CA SER A 17 47.80 -22.86 -53.71
C SER A 17 46.40 -22.20 -53.78
N ARG A 18 45.41 -22.99 -54.05
CA ARG A 18 43.99 -22.56 -53.85
C ARG A 18 43.79 -22.36 -52.35
N GLY A 19 43.77 -21.11 -51.92
CA GLY A 19 43.28 -20.75 -50.58
C GLY A 19 41.83 -21.18 -50.41
N PRO A 20 41.41 -21.55 -49.21
CA PRO A 20 39.99 -21.90 -48.94
C PRO A 20 39.11 -20.71 -49.27
N GLY A 21 38.16 -20.91 -50.19
CA GLY A 21 37.25 -19.86 -50.64
C GLY A 21 36.48 -19.19 -49.49
N PRO A 22 36.11 -17.90 -49.63
CA PRO A 22 35.48 -17.09 -48.60
C PRO A 22 34.07 -17.58 -48.14
N VAL A 23 33.53 -18.56 -48.85
CA VAL A 23 32.20 -19.16 -48.55
C VAL A 23 32.15 -19.96 -47.23
N ARG A 24 33.27 -20.54 -46.78
CA ARG A 24 33.30 -21.30 -45.52
C ARG A 24 33.19 -20.41 -44.28
N GLY A 25 33.73 -19.18 -44.33
CA GLY A 25 33.66 -18.22 -43.23
C GLY A 25 32.23 -17.69 -43.01
N TRP A 26 31.46 -17.53 -44.08
CA TRP A 26 30.08 -17.06 -44.02
C TRP A 26 29.16 -18.07 -43.28
N PHE A 27 29.31 -19.37 -43.51
CA PHE A 27 28.55 -20.39 -42.82
C PHE A 27 28.85 -20.43 -41.32
N TYR A 28 30.07 -20.20 -40.89
CA TYR A 28 30.43 -20.08 -39.46
C TYR A 28 29.82 -18.84 -38.82
N LEU A 29 29.85 -17.68 -39.50
CA LEU A 29 29.20 -16.45 -39.04
C LEU A 29 27.66 -16.60 -38.95
N ALA A 30 27.04 -17.19 -39.98
CA ALA A 30 25.61 -17.47 -39.99
C ALA A 30 25.21 -18.44 -38.87
N GLY A 31 25.99 -19.50 -38.64
CA GLY A 31 25.78 -20.45 -37.54
C GLY A 31 25.90 -19.80 -36.16
N LEU A 32 26.89 -18.90 -35.98
CA LEU A 32 27.12 -18.18 -34.73
C LEU A 32 25.99 -17.17 -34.43
N LEU A 33 25.51 -16.46 -35.46
CA LEU A 33 24.36 -15.57 -35.35
C LEU A 33 23.06 -16.34 -35.02
N LEU A 34 22.87 -17.52 -35.63
CA LEU A 34 21.71 -18.38 -35.35
C LEU A 34 21.75 -18.92 -33.92
N LEU A 35 22.94 -19.33 -33.47
CA LEU A 35 23.15 -19.79 -32.08
C LEU A 35 22.92 -18.67 -31.06
N ALA A 36 23.42 -17.46 -31.35
CA ALA A 36 23.20 -16.28 -30.52
C ALA A 36 21.72 -15.89 -30.48
N GLY A 37 21.03 -15.96 -31.62
CA GLY A 37 19.58 -15.69 -31.68
C GLY A 37 18.76 -16.70 -30.90
N LEU A 38 19.09 -18.00 -31.00
CA LEU A 38 18.43 -19.05 -30.20
C LEU A 38 18.71 -18.87 -28.72
N SER A 39 19.95 -18.57 -28.34
CA SER A 39 20.31 -18.33 -26.93
C SER A 39 19.60 -17.11 -26.36
N TYR A 40 19.50 -16.01 -27.11
CA TYR A 40 18.75 -14.84 -26.72
C TYR A 40 17.24 -15.10 -26.62
N GLY A 41 16.69 -15.84 -27.58
CA GLY A 41 15.30 -16.25 -27.57
C GLY A 41 14.96 -17.15 -26.38
N ALA A 42 15.83 -18.11 -26.07
CA ALA A 42 15.70 -18.96 -24.88
C ALA A 42 15.76 -18.15 -23.57
N LEU A 43 16.69 -17.21 -23.48
CA LEU A 43 16.81 -16.33 -22.31
C LEU A 43 15.55 -15.49 -22.11
N ARG A 44 15.04 -14.89 -23.17
CA ARG A 44 13.78 -14.13 -23.16
C ARG A 44 12.57 -15.00 -22.81
N TRP A 45 12.52 -16.20 -23.31
CA TRP A 45 11.45 -17.16 -23.02
C TRP A 45 11.48 -17.55 -21.53
N VAL A 46 12.67 -17.85 -20.99
CA VAL A 46 12.86 -18.15 -19.55
C VAL A 46 12.50 -16.96 -18.68
N GLU A 47 12.93 -15.73 -19.02
CA GLU A 47 12.54 -14.54 -18.30
C GLU A 47 11.03 -14.30 -18.30
N ASN A 48 10.37 -14.49 -19.45
CA ASN A 48 8.93 -14.35 -19.56
C ASN A 48 8.19 -15.48 -18.83
N ALA A 49 8.70 -16.71 -18.90
CA ALA A 49 8.15 -17.83 -18.13
C ALA A 49 8.29 -17.62 -16.62
N MET A 50 9.43 -17.10 -16.15
CA MET A 50 9.62 -16.77 -14.74
C MET A 50 8.74 -15.58 -14.30
N ARG A 51 8.50 -14.58 -15.16
CA ARG A 51 7.56 -13.49 -14.87
C ARG A 51 6.11 -13.98 -14.86
N ALA A 52 5.76 -14.92 -15.72
CA ALA A 52 4.43 -15.54 -15.75
C ALA A 52 4.25 -16.55 -14.60
N ALA A 53 5.33 -17.19 -14.16
CA ALA A 53 5.36 -18.08 -13.00
C ALA A 53 5.65 -17.35 -11.68
N ALA A 54 5.96 -16.03 -11.71
CA ALA A 54 5.91 -15.22 -10.50
C ALA A 54 4.51 -15.43 -9.91
N PRO A 55 4.37 -15.99 -8.71
CA PRO A 55 3.05 -16.20 -8.11
C PRO A 55 2.35 -14.86 -8.21
N ALA A 56 1.19 -14.81 -8.85
CA ALA A 56 0.28 -13.67 -8.73
C ALA A 56 0.30 -13.36 -7.25
N GLU A 57 0.82 -12.16 -6.87
CA GLU A 57 1.05 -11.82 -5.46
C GLU A 57 -0.20 -12.24 -4.71
N SER A 58 -0.05 -13.30 -3.92
CA SER A 58 -1.17 -13.93 -3.25
C SER A 58 -1.89 -12.83 -2.48
N GLN A 59 -3.13 -12.55 -2.85
CA GLN A 59 -3.97 -11.62 -2.10
C GLN A 59 -4.43 -12.24 -0.79
N ALA A 60 -4.11 -13.53 -0.58
CA ALA A 60 -4.39 -14.22 0.67
C ALA A 60 -3.63 -13.55 1.81
N PRO A 61 -4.27 -13.30 2.94
CA PRO A 61 -3.62 -12.72 4.11
C PRO A 61 -2.49 -13.63 4.60
N VAL A 62 -1.36 -13.03 4.95
CA VAL A 62 -0.21 -13.73 5.56
C VAL A 62 -0.54 -14.15 6.99
N LEU A 63 -1.34 -13.35 7.67
CA LEU A 63 -1.78 -13.58 9.04
C LEU A 63 -3.25 -13.15 9.17
N THR A 64 -4.05 -14.02 9.76
CA THR A 64 -5.42 -13.71 10.22
C THR A 64 -5.48 -13.86 11.74
N VAL A 65 -5.96 -12.83 12.42
CA VAL A 65 -6.18 -12.83 13.86
C VAL A 65 -7.67 -12.66 14.13
N GLU A 66 -8.26 -13.57 14.90
CA GLU A 66 -9.64 -13.47 15.36
C GLU A 66 -9.71 -12.88 16.76
N ARG A 67 -10.75 -12.09 17.01
CA ARG A 67 -10.95 -11.40 18.30
C ARG A 67 -9.73 -10.58 18.71
N PHE A 68 -9.26 -9.74 17.77
CA PHE A 68 -8.12 -8.86 17.98
C PHE A 68 -8.45 -7.76 18.99
N ARG A 69 -7.51 -7.54 19.93
CA ARG A 69 -7.54 -6.41 20.85
C ARG A 69 -6.11 -5.87 21.04
N ALA A 70 -5.91 -4.61 20.71
CA ALA A 70 -4.66 -3.89 20.99
C ALA A 70 -4.92 -2.75 21.98
N VAL A 71 -4.04 -2.59 22.94
CA VAL A 71 -4.07 -1.51 23.91
C VAL A 71 -2.79 -0.69 23.73
N ARG A 72 -2.92 0.60 23.46
CA ARG A 72 -1.81 1.52 23.49
C ARG A 72 -1.79 2.25 24.83
N MET A 73 -0.61 2.29 25.43
CA MET A 73 -0.36 3.03 26.66
C MET A 73 0.55 4.22 26.37
N ASN A 74 0.37 5.30 27.12
CA ASN A 74 1.27 6.46 27.12
C ASN A 74 2.55 6.16 27.92
N LEU A 75 3.46 7.12 27.99
CA LEU A 75 4.73 6.97 28.72
C LEU A 75 4.57 6.76 30.23
N ALA A 76 3.43 7.15 30.79
CA ALA A 76 3.09 6.93 32.20
C ALA A 76 2.42 5.57 32.45
N GLY A 77 2.28 4.71 31.41
CA GLY A 77 1.61 3.42 31.54
C GLY A 77 0.08 3.48 31.59
N LEU A 78 -0.52 4.64 31.30
CA LEU A 78 -1.97 4.83 31.25
C LEU A 78 -2.48 4.53 29.83
N ARG A 79 -3.72 4.00 29.74
CA ARG A 79 -4.35 3.70 28.45
C ARG A 79 -4.58 4.99 27.65
N GLU A 80 -4.11 5.00 26.42
CA GLU A 80 -4.34 6.10 25.48
C GLU A 80 -5.50 5.76 24.54
N TYR A 81 -5.45 4.55 23.96
CA TYR A 81 -6.56 4.01 23.18
C TYR A 81 -6.58 2.47 23.19
N VAL A 82 -7.74 1.93 22.90
CA VAL A 82 -7.96 0.49 22.68
C VAL A 82 -8.60 0.29 21.33
N LEU A 83 -8.04 -0.61 20.53
CA LEU A 83 -8.58 -1.02 19.24
C LEU A 83 -9.02 -2.48 19.34
N GLU A 84 -10.28 -2.74 19.04
CA GLU A 84 -10.89 -4.07 19.00
C GLU A 84 -11.47 -4.36 17.64
N ALA A 85 -11.38 -5.62 17.21
CA ALA A 85 -12.00 -6.08 15.97
C ALA A 85 -12.28 -7.59 16.02
N PRO A 86 -13.37 -8.08 15.41
CA PRO A 86 -13.63 -9.51 15.31
C PRO A 86 -12.61 -10.22 14.46
N ARG A 87 -12.05 -9.56 13.41
CA ARG A 87 -11.03 -10.12 12.55
C ARG A 87 -10.07 -9.04 12.04
N LEU A 88 -8.80 -9.42 11.97
CA LEU A 88 -7.70 -8.66 11.41
C LEU A 88 -6.97 -9.53 10.40
N ASN A 89 -6.74 -9.01 9.19
CA ASN A 89 -6.04 -9.68 8.09
C ASN A 89 -4.83 -8.86 7.68
N GLN A 90 -3.63 -9.38 7.90
CA GLN A 90 -2.40 -8.76 7.42
C GLN A 90 -2.16 -9.20 5.97
N LEU A 91 -2.05 -8.23 5.05
CA LEU A 91 -1.77 -8.51 3.65
C LEU A 91 -0.26 -8.59 3.37
N PRO A 92 0.15 -9.40 2.37
CA PRO A 92 1.56 -9.52 2.00
C PRO A 92 2.11 -8.23 1.42
N GLY A 93 3.45 -8.06 1.43
CA GLY A 93 4.14 -6.98 0.72
C GLY A 93 3.97 -5.60 1.33
N GLN A 94 3.89 -5.46 2.66
CA GLN A 94 3.74 -4.18 3.37
C GLN A 94 2.49 -3.37 2.94
N ARG A 95 1.47 -4.04 2.43
CA ARG A 95 0.22 -3.38 2.00
C ARG A 95 -0.62 -2.88 3.18
N GLY A 96 -0.23 -3.22 4.42
CA GLY A 96 -0.95 -2.86 5.63
C GLY A 96 -1.87 -3.96 6.13
N THR A 97 -2.78 -3.59 7.02
CA THR A 97 -3.64 -4.53 7.74
C THR A 97 -5.11 -4.13 7.60
N GLN A 98 -5.90 -5.04 7.07
CA GLN A 98 -7.37 -4.88 6.99
C GLN A 98 -8.02 -5.33 8.30
N ILE A 99 -9.03 -4.60 8.76
CA ILE A 99 -9.75 -4.86 10.00
C ILE A 99 -11.26 -4.86 9.71
N GLU A 100 -11.95 -5.89 10.18
CA GLU A 100 -13.40 -5.98 10.07
C GLU A 100 -14.07 -5.34 11.28
N ARG A 101 -15.01 -4.47 11.05
CA ARG A 101 -15.85 -3.81 12.07
C ARG A 101 -15.03 -3.30 13.27
N PRO A 102 -14.01 -2.46 13.05
CA PRO A 102 -13.17 -1.95 14.13
C PRO A 102 -13.97 -1.11 15.11
N VAL A 103 -13.61 -1.23 16.38
CA VAL A 103 -14.04 -0.34 17.46
C VAL A 103 -12.77 0.28 18.06
N LEU A 104 -12.67 1.60 18.01
CA LEU A 104 -11.58 2.36 18.60
C LEU A 104 -12.12 3.19 19.77
N ASP A 105 -11.62 2.91 20.96
CA ASP A 105 -11.92 3.67 22.16
C ASP A 105 -10.73 4.55 22.55
N TRP A 106 -10.91 5.86 22.60
CA TRP A 106 -9.96 6.80 23.18
C TRP A 106 -10.29 7.09 24.62
N TYR A 107 -9.25 7.19 25.42
CA TYR A 107 -9.36 7.45 26.86
C TYR A 107 -8.88 8.85 27.19
N GLN A 108 -9.41 9.38 28.30
CA GLN A 108 -8.90 10.62 28.90
C GLN A 108 -7.49 10.40 29.44
N PRO A 109 -6.77 11.47 29.80
CA PRO A 109 -5.41 11.37 30.37
C PRO A 109 -5.32 10.51 31.64
N ASP A 110 -6.43 10.24 32.33
CA ASP A 110 -6.52 9.33 33.48
C ASP A 110 -6.33 7.84 33.08
N GLY A 111 -6.47 7.52 31.79
CA GLY A 111 -6.39 6.16 31.29
C GLY A 111 -7.55 5.24 31.66
N GLU A 112 -8.57 5.74 32.34
CA GLU A 112 -9.73 4.98 32.85
C GLU A 112 -11.02 5.40 32.15
N THR A 113 -11.26 6.69 32.02
CA THR A 113 -12.47 7.27 31.45
C THR A 113 -12.41 7.25 29.92
N ARG A 114 -13.34 6.50 29.30
CA ARG A 114 -13.44 6.53 27.83
C ARG A 114 -14.05 7.86 27.39
N GLU A 115 -13.29 8.60 26.60
CA GLU A 115 -13.75 9.90 26.09
C GLU A 115 -14.53 9.74 24.78
N TRP A 116 -13.98 8.98 23.82
CA TRP A 116 -14.60 8.75 22.52
C TRP A 116 -14.62 7.29 22.15
N ARG A 117 -15.67 6.88 21.44
CA ARG A 117 -15.77 5.57 20.80
C ARG A 117 -16.10 5.75 19.32
N LEU A 118 -15.29 5.15 18.46
CA LEU A 118 -15.51 5.09 17.02
C LEU A 118 -15.82 3.66 16.61
N ARG A 119 -16.79 3.53 15.70
CA ARG A 119 -17.13 2.26 15.05
C ARG A 119 -17.18 2.48 13.55
N ALA A 120 -16.73 1.48 12.78
CA ALA A 120 -16.83 1.50 11.34
C ALA A 120 -17.16 0.11 10.78
N ASP A 121 -17.54 0.05 9.50
CA ASP A 121 -17.79 -1.22 8.82
C ASP A 121 -16.48 -1.95 8.54
N GLN A 122 -15.47 -1.22 8.08
CA GLN A 122 -14.14 -1.73 7.79
C GLN A 122 -13.07 -0.72 8.22
N GLY A 123 -11.86 -1.21 8.39
CA GLY A 123 -10.70 -0.38 8.68
C GLY A 123 -9.47 -0.89 7.97
N TRP A 124 -8.54 0.02 7.74
CA TRP A 124 -7.25 -0.25 7.15
C TRP A 124 -6.16 0.46 7.94
N ILE A 125 -5.21 -0.30 8.49
CA ILE A 125 -4.03 0.26 9.12
C ILE A 125 -2.90 0.27 8.09
N ALA A 126 -2.29 1.44 7.88
CA ALA A 126 -1.12 1.56 7.02
C ALA A 126 0.07 0.74 7.57
N ALA A 127 1.00 0.38 6.67
CA ALA A 127 2.17 -0.43 7.05
C ALA A 127 3.05 0.22 8.13
N ASP A 128 3.08 1.55 8.19
CA ASP A 128 3.80 2.33 9.20
C ASP A 128 3.09 2.38 10.58
N GLN A 129 1.87 1.83 10.66
CA GLN A 129 0.99 1.80 11.84
C GLN A 129 0.64 3.18 12.42
N LYS A 130 0.91 4.26 11.70
CA LYS A 130 0.63 5.63 12.15
C LYS A 130 -0.73 6.12 11.73
N THR A 131 -1.23 5.60 10.60
CA THR A 131 -2.47 6.04 9.98
C THR A 131 -3.44 4.86 9.89
N MET A 132 -4.69 5.14 10.22
CA MET A 132 -5.81 4.22 10.04
C MET A 132 -6.86 4.90 9.16
N ARG A 133 -7.39 4.18 8.19
CA ARG A 133 -8.56 4.59 7.41
C ARG A 133 -9.75 3.74 7.86
N LEU A 134 -10.83 4.38 8.25
CA LEU A 134 -12.12 3.75 8.48
C LEU A 134 -12.95 3.91 7.22
N GLU A 135 -13.46 2.82 6.68
CA GLU A 135 -14.18 2.79 5.41
C GLU A 135 -15.65 2.42 5.66
N GLY A 136 -16.54 2.96 4.81
CA GLY A 136 -17.98 2.81 4.94
C GLY A 136 -18.57 3.74 5.99
N ALA A 137 -19.65 3.30 6.62
CA ALA A 137 -20.30 4.07 7.68
C ALA A 137 -19.43 4.15 8.93
N VAL A 138 -19.28 5.37 9.47
CA VAL A 138 -18.52 5.63 10.69
C VAL A 138 -19.42 6.36 11.69
N VAL A 139 -19.49 5.82 12.90
CA VAL A 139 -20.20 6.43 14.04
C VAL A 139 -19.19 6.70 15.14
N MET A 140 -19.16 7.95 15.59
CA MET A 140 -18.31 8.40 16.69
C MET A 140 -19.18 8.93 17.81
N THR A 141 -18.99 8.42 19.02
CA THR A 141 -19.81 8.78 20.19
C THR A 141 -18.94 9.22 21.34
N ARG A 142 -19.40 10.25 22.04
CA ARG A 142 -18.90 10.65 23.36
C ARG A 142 -20.07 10.59 24.34
N ALA A 143 -19.88 9.89 25.46
CA ALA A 143 -20.87 9.87 26.52
C ALA A 143 -20.94 11.22 27.27
N ALA A 144 -22.02 11.45 27.99
CA ALA A 144 -22.08 12.55 28.95
C ALA A 144 -21.02 12.33 30.04
N ASP A 145 -20.24 13.34 30.34
CA ASP A 145 -19.21 13.31 31.38
C ASP A 145 -19.02 14.73 31.93
N SER A 146 -18.79 14.86 33.26
CA SER A 146 -18.34 16.06 34.01
C SER A 146 -18.51 17.41 33.30
N GLY A 147 -19.77 17.77 32.97
CA GLY A 147 -20.10 19.02 32.28
C GLY A 147 -20.03 19.00 30.75
N LYS A 148 -19.67 17.89 30.12
CA LYS A 148 -19.69 17.72 28.67
C LYS A 148 -20.98 17.00 28.24
N ALA A 149 -21.75 17.58 27.31
CA ALA A 149 -22.93 16.95 26.75
C ALA A 149 -22.51 15.72 25.88
N PRO A 150 -23.39 14.70 25.80
CA PRO A 150 -23.16 13.58 24.88
C PRO A 150 -23.22 14.08 23.44
N VAL A 151 -22.38 13.49 22.59
CA VAL A 151 -22.31 13.81 21.16
C VAL A 151 -22.30 12.51 20.38
N GLU A 152 -23.10 12.46 19.31
CA GLU A 152 -23.02 11.43 18.30
C GLU A 152 -22.71 12.07 16.95
N VAL A 153 -21.64 11.60 16.29
CA VAL A 153 -21.26 12.04 14.95
C VAL A 153 -21.39 10.86 14.01
N THR A 154 -22.16 11.03 12.94
CA THR A 154 -22.28 10.06 11.86
C THR A 154 -21.65 10.62 10.60
N THR A 155 -20.80 9.83 9.97
CA THR A 155 -20.12 10.18 8.72
C THR A 155 -19.70 8.90 7.97
N ARG A 156 -18.78 9.03 7.04
CA ARG A 156 -18.17 7.91 6.33
C ARG A 156 -16.71 8.24 5.97
N ASP A 157 -15.95 7.18 5.71
CA ASP A 157 -14.59 7.28 5.12
C ASP A 157 -13.69 8.24 5.90
N VAL A 158 -13.34 7.87 7.12
CA VAL A 158 -12.55 8.71 8.06
C VAL A 158 -11.10 8.29 8.06
N LEU A 159 -10.18 9.23 7.85
CA LEU A 159 -8.76 9.06 8.13
C LEU A 159 -8.46 9.41 9.58
N ILE A 160 -7.74 8.53 10.27
CA ILE A 160 -7.38 8.70 11.67
C ILE A 160 -5.88 8.60 11.85
N ARG A 161 -5.33 9.44 12.69
CA ARG A 161 -4.00 9.32 13.28
C ARG A 161 -4.17 9.19 14.79
N PRO A 162 -4.22 7.94 15.30
CA PRO A 162 -4.60 7.71 16.70
C PRO A 162 -3.65 8.36 17.69
N ALA A 163 -2.33 8.32 17.44
CA ALA A 163 -1.32 8.93 18.30
C ALA A 163 -1.43 10.46 18.36
N ASP A 164 -1.88 11.10 17.27
CA ASP A 164 -2.07 12.56 17.20
C ASP A 164 -3.46 12.98 17.71
N ARG A 165 -4.31 12.01 18.12
CA ARG A 165 -5.72 12.24 18.47
C ARG A 165 -6.45 13.04 17.38
N TYR A 166 -6.15 12.74 16.11
CA TYR A 166 -6.66 13.43 14.93
C TYR A 166 -7.53 12.54 14.08
N ALA A 167 -8.66 13.08 13.60
CA ALA A 167 -9.53 12.44 12.64
C ALA A 167 -10.00 13.43 11.59
N GLU A 168 -10.10 13.01 10.32
CA GLU A 168 -10.63 13.84 9.24
C GLU A 168 -11.46 13.02 8.25
N THR A 169 -12.44 13.68 7.65
CA THR A 169 -13.20 13.18 6.51
C THR A 169 -13.54 14.32 5.56
N VAL A 170 -13.67 13.99 4.28
CA VAL A 170 -14.21 14.90 3.25
C VAL A 170 -15.70 14.63 2.98
N ALA A 171 -16.26 13.59 3.57
CA ALA A 171 -17.65 13.19 3.41
C ALA A 171 -18.60 14.08 4.23
N PRO A 172 -19.92 14.04 3.94
CA PRO A 172 -20.92 14.66 4.79
C PRO A 172 -20.88 14.09 6.22
N ALA A 173 -20.95 14.95 7.20
CA ALA A 173 -20.99 14.61 8.62
C ALA A 173 -22.18 15.27 9.31
N ARG A 174 -22.76 14.55 10.24
CA ARG A 174 -23.88 14.99 11.08
C ARG A 174 -23.54 14.77 12.53
N ALA A 175 -23.52 15.82 13.31
CA ALA A 175 -23.30 15.77 14.75
C ALA A 175 -24.61 16.10 15.49
N VAL A 176 -24.98 15.26 16.45
CA VAL A 176 -26.18 15.41 17.26
C VAL A 176 -25.81 15.52 18.72
N THR A 177 -26.38 16.50 19.38
CA THR A 177 -26.28 16.73 20.83
C THR A 177 -27.67 16.97 21.38
N PRO A 178 -27.90 16.94 22.72
CA PRO A 178 -29.17 17.33 23.30
C PRO A 178 -29.59 18.77 22.98
N GLY A 179 -28.61 19.66 22.69
CA GLY A 179 -28.88 21.07 22.38
C GLY A 179 -29.07 21.35 20.88
N GLY A 180 -28.96 20.36 20.00
CA GLY A 180 -29.16 20.59 18.58
C GLY A 180 -28.43 19.64 17.66
N GLU A 181 -28.47 19.97 16.38
CA GLU A 181 -27.88 19.21 15.30
C GLU A 181 -26.97 20.12 14.44
N LEU A 182 -25.83 19.60 14.04
CA LEU A 182 -24.88 20.28 13.17
C LEU A 182 -24.57 19.36 11.97
N ARG A 183 -24.64 19.91 10.78
CA ARG A 183 -24.26 19.22 9.53
C ARG A 183 -23.17 20.01 8.82
N ALA A 184 -22.25 19.30 8.19
CA ALA A 184 -21.20 19.87 7.36
C ALA A 184 -20.75 18.87 6.29
N VAL A 185 -20.02 19.36 5.29
CA VAL A 185 -19.29 18.52 4.34
C VAL A 185 -17.81 18.75 4.58
N GLY A 186 -17.12 17.67 4.96
CA GLY A 186 -15.74 17.72 5.41
C GLY A 186 -15.57 18.22 6.84
N VAL A 187 -14.88 17.42 7.65
CA VAL A 187 -14.65 17.70 9.08
C VAL A 187 -13.22 17.32 9.43
N ARG A 188 -12.55 18.15 10.25
CA ARG A 188 -11.30 17.83 10.93
C ARG A 188 -11.49 17.95 12.42
N ALA A 189 -11.14 16.91 13.15
CA ALA A 189 -11.25 16.85 14.60
C ALA A 189 -9.86 16.72 15.23
N TYR A 190 -9.51 17.66 16.09
CA TYR A 190 -8.30 17.66 16.91
C TYR A 190 -8.74 17.40 18.36
N LEU A 191 -8.75 16.12 18.74
CA LEU A 191 -9.37 15.70 20.01
C LEU A 191 -8.54 16.10 21.23
N ASP A 192 -7.22 16.30 21.04
CA ASP A 192 -6.31 16.82 22.07
C ASP A 192 -6.59 18.28 22.43
N ARG A 193 -7.15 19.04 21.48
CA ARG A 193 -7.43 20.49 21.61
C ARG A 193 -8.90 20.80 21.70
N GLU A 194 -9.75 19.78 21.76
CA GLU A 194 -11.22 19.90 21.69
C GLU A 194 -11.70 20.79 20.51
N ARG A 195 -10.94 20.79 19.42
CA ARG A 195 -11.17 21.63 18.25
C ARG A 195 -11.78 20.84 17.12
N LEU A 196 -12.87 21.35 16.57
CA LEU A 196 -13.53 20.81 15.38
C LEU A 196 -13.54 21.90 14.30
N GLU A 197 -13.06 21.55 13.10
CA GLU A 197 -13.13 22.38 11.91
C GLU A 197 -14.17 21.78 10.95
N LEU A 198 -15.12 22.59 10.55
CA LEU A 198 -16.13 22.25 9.55
C LEU A 198 -15.75 22.94 8.24
N LEU A 199 -15.59 22.17 7.17
CA LEU A 199 -14.93 22.69 5.96
C LEU A 199 -15.90 23.40 5.02
N SER A 200 -17.11 22.87 4.84
CA SER A 200 -18.09 23.46 3.93
C SER A 200 -19.53 23.06 4.28
N GLU A 201 -20.50 23.73 3.64
CA GLU A 201 -21.95 23.47 3.75
C GLU A 201 -22.46 23.36 5.20
N VAL A 202 -21.94 24.20 6.09
CA VAL A 202 -22.26 24.16 7.51
C VAL A 202 -23.71 24.62 7.72
N ARG A 203 -24.51 23.76 8.37
CA ARG A 203 -25.88 24.03 8.79
C ARG A 203 -26.06 23.57 10.21
N GLY A 204 -26.60 24.43 11.07
CA GLY A 204 -26.87 24.12 12.48
C GLY A 204 -28.33 24.38 12.83
N TYR A 205 -28.89 23.48 13.62
CA TYR A 205 -30.14 23.67 14.29
C TYR A 205 -29.90 23.64 15.80
N TYR A 206 -30.35 24.65 16.49
CA TYR A 206 -30.26 24.75 17.94
C TYR A 206 -31.65 24.55 18.55
N ALA A 207 -31.77 23.60 19.46
CA ALA A 207 -32.96 23.40 20.29
C ALA A 207 -32.70 24.02 21.68
N PRO A 208 -33.36 25.13 22.07
CA PRO A 208 -33.20 25.65 23.39
C PRO A 208 -33.65 24.63 24.45
N PRO A 209 -33.02 24.58 25.62
CA PRO A 209 -33.44 23.69 26.69
C PRO A 209 -34.88 24.02 27.08
N ASN A 210 -35.74 23.01 27.16
CA ASN A 210 -37.06 23.17 27.72
C ASN A 210 -36.90 23.61 29.17
N ARG A 211 -37.47 24.76 29.53
CA ARG A 211 -37.57 25.25 30.89
C ARG A 211 -38.60 24.45 31.70
#